data_dc335199901bc41d07b0076bee811f8f
#
_entry.id   dc335199901bc41d07b0076bee811f8f
#
_cell.length_a   1.000
_cell.length_b   1.000
_cell.length_c   1.000
_cell.angle_alpha   90.00
_cell.angle_beta   90.00
_cell.angle_gamma   90.00
#
_symmetry.space_group_name_H-M   'P 1'
#
loop_
_entity.id
_entity.type
_entity.pdbx_description
1 polymer ?
#
loop_
_entity_poly.entity_id
_entity_poly.type
_entity_poly.pdbx_seq_one_letter_code
_entity_poly.pdbx_strand_id
1 'polypeptide(L)'
;LRTTTIKTWLDWFPESEWGKFNWSVPYTHRIRKGDIDLEVIFLALDRPEDVKKLLSLELTGIWINEAREIPKSIIDACTMRVGRFPSMRDGGPTWNGVIADTNAPEEDHWWPIMAGEVPIPDHIPREQAKMLVKPFNWSFYTQPAGMVEDRNEEGEIEGYLPNPVAENVKNMLSTYYTNLVMGKTKSWIDVYVMNQLGHIQDGKPVYPMFAADVHVAKEEIPIAAGQSVYVGVDFGLTPAAVFAQKVRGRWLVQSEIVAIDMGIVRFAEVMRNELSTRFAAAGEVIIYGDPSGDFRAQTDESTPFHILRGAGLRAYPAPSNSVDLRLESVSSQLTKMVEGKPALLVDRRCSTLIKGFESGYSYKRMEVSGERFADKPDKNMFSHVHDAAQYLFLGAGEGRALMNSQKPMQPTIAKRNFDVFSKAHNPRKKQSVWARL
;
A
#
# COMPACT_ATOMS: atom_id res chain seq x y z
N LEU A 1 17.40 -12.27 -13.88
CA LEU A 1 17.42 -13.07 -15.10
C LEU A 1 18.53 -14.13 -15.08
N ARG A 2 19.83 -13.78 -14.93
CA ARG A 2 20.96 -14.73 -14.97
C ARG A 2 20.93 -15.78 -13.85
N THR A 3 20.61 -15.38 -12.64
CA THR A 3 20.72 -16.19 -11.41
C THR A 3 19.51 -17.05 -11.15
N THR A 4 18.41 -16.80 -11.82
CA THR A 4 17.12 -17.49 -11.65
C THR A 4 16.69 -18.11 -12.98
N THR A 5 15.99 -17.37 -13.82
CA THR A 5 15.32 -17.85 -15.02
C THR A 5 16.28 -18.61 -15.98
N ILE A 6 17.44 -18.01 -16.31
CA ILE A 6 18.40 -18.67 -17.23
C ILE A 6 19.02 -19.90 -16.57
N LYS A 7 19.32 -19.86 -15.26
CA LYS A 7 19.84 -21.03 -14.55
C LYS A 7 18.83 -22.18 -14.59
N THR A 8 17.58 -21.93 -14.21
CA THR A 8 16.52 -22.96 -14.25
C THR A 8 16.31 -23.52 -15.66
N TRP A 9 16.34 -22.64 -16.67
CA TRP A 9 16.28 -23.05 -18.05
C TRP A 9 17.41 -24.02 -18.44
N LEU A 10 18.65 -23.71 -18.06
CA LEU A 10 19.81 -24.56 -18.35
C LEU A 10 19.86 -25.83 -17.50
N ASP A 11 19.22 -25.87 -16.34
CA ASP A 11 19.00 -27.10 -15.59
C ASP A 11 18.04 -28.04 -16.33
N TRP A 12 17.04 -27.51 -17.03
CA TRP A 12 16.10 -28.28 -17.86
C TRP A 12 16.65 -28.62 -19.24
N PHE A 13 17.40 -27.69 -19.85
CA PHE A 13 17.97 -27.77 -21.19
C PHE A 13 19.48 -27.56 -21.16
N PRO A 14 20.25 -28.51 -20.61
CA PRO A 14 21.70 -28.35 -20.46
C PRO A 14 22.40 -28.23 -21.80
N GLU A 15 23.40 -27.36 -21.86
CA GLU A 15 24.19 -27.06 -23.07
C GLU A 15 24.83 -28.31 -23.70
N SER A 16 25.16 -29.32 -22.90
CA SER A 16 25.72 -30.59 -23.36
C SER A 16 24.77 -31.39 -24.26
N GLU A 17 23.48 -31.21 -24.10
CA GLU A 17 22.46 -31.97 -24.83
C GLU A 17 21.67 -31.13 -25.82
N TRP A 18 21.48 -29.83 -25.54
CA TRP A 18 20.55 -28.97 -26.23
C TRP A 18 21.21 -27.85 -27.03
N GLY A 19 22.54 -27.74 -26.96
CA GLY A 19 23.31 -26.74 -27.70
C GLY A 19 23.85 -25.61 -26.84
N LYS A 20 24.77 -24.84 -27.38
CA LYS A 20 25.47 -23.79 -26.63
C LYS A 20 24.54 -22.58 -26.38
N PHE A 21 24.62 -22.06 -25.16
CA PHE A 21 23.97 -20.84 -24.74
C PHE A 21 24.83 -19.61 -25.10
N ASN A 22 24.20 -18.57 -25.64
CA ASN A 22 24.85 -17.29 -25.89
C ASN A 22 24.76 -16.39 -24.65
N TRP A 23 25.86 -16.18 -23.97
CA TRP A 23 25.99 -15.34 -22.80
C TRP A 23 26.16 -13.84 -23.07
N SER A 24 26.11 -13.42 -24.34
CA SER A 24 26.10 -12.02 -24.74
C SER A 24 24.66 -11.51 -24.86
N VAL A 25 24.45 -10.22 -24.61
CA VAL A 25 23.10 -9.59 -24.71
C VAL A 25 22.78 -9.33 -26.19
N PRO A 26 21.62 -9.72 -26.69
CA PRO A 26 20.57 -10.47 -25.99
C PRO A 26 20.98 -11.91 -25.68
N TYR A 27 20.63 -12.40 -24.47
CA TYR A 27 20.87 -13.81 -24.13
C TYR A 27 19.98 -14.71 -24.96
N THR A 28 20.58 -15.72 -25.60
CA THR A 28 19.83 -16.62 -26.46
C THR A 28 20.30 -18.07 -26.30
N HIS A 29 19.37 -18.99 -26.44
CA HIS A 29 19.66 -20.42 -26.54
C HIS A 29 19.04 -20.97 -27.82
N ARG A 30 19.88 -21.42 -28.72
CA ARG A 30 19.41 -22.09 -29.95
C ARG A 30 19.52 -23.58 -29.80
N ILE A 31 18.36 -24.26 -29.83
CA ILE A 31 18.20 -25.69 -29.70
C ILE A 31 17.91 -26.28 -31.07
N ARG A 32 18.74 -27.26 -31.49
CA ARG A 32 18.52 -28.04 -32.67
C ARG A 32 18.66 -29.51 -32.36
N LYS A 33 17.50 -30.22 -32.30
CA LYS A 33 17.48 -31.62 -31.92
C LYS A 33 16.28 -32.33 -32.61
N GLY A 34 16.58 -33.31 -33.49
CA GLY A 34 15.55 -33.96 -34.28
C GLY A 34 14.88 -32.94 -35.22
N ASP A 35 13.58 -32.81 -35.12
CA ASP A 35 12.72 -31.90 -35.86
C ASP A 35 12.56 -30.51 -35.15
N ILE A 36 13.20 -30.32 -34.02
CA ILE A 36 13.16 -29.05 -33.25
C ILE A 36 14.27 -28.12 -33.76
N ASP A 37 13.91 -26.94 -34.24
CA ASP A 37 14.79 -25.77 -34.40
C ASP A 37 14.14 -24.60 -33.67
N LEU A 38 14.62 -24.34 -32.47
CA LEU A 38 14.06 -23.35 -31.56
C LEU A 38 15.13 -22.34 -31.15
N GLU A 39 14.82 -21.05 -31.24
CA GLU A 39 15.62 -19.99 -30.64
C GLU A 39 14.84 -19.34 -29.49
N VAL A 40 15.40 -19.41 -28.30
CA VAL A 40 14.85 -18.79 -27.10
C VAL A 40 15.62 -17.52 -26.77
N ILE A 41 14.93 -16.40 -26.69
CA ILE A 41 15.50 -15.08 -26.36
C ILE A 41 15.07 -14.73 -24.93
N PHE A 42 16.03 -14.39 -24.07
CA PHE A 42 15.78 -14.01 -22.69
C PHE A 42 15.82 -12.49 -22.53
N LEU A 43 14.69 -11.92 -22.12
CA LEU A 43 14.51 -10.48 -21.93
C LEU A 43 14.11 -10.15 -20.52
N ALA A 44 14.64 -9.05 -19.97
CA ALA A 44 14.11 -8.42 -18.76
C ALA A 44 13.16 -7.28 -19.16
N LEU A 45 11.96 -7.26 -18.57
CA LEU A 45 10.87 -6.34 -18.93
C LEU A 45 10.28 -5.75 -17.63
N ASP A 46 11.13 -5.06 -16.88
CA ASP A 46 10.78 -4.58 -15.54
C ASP A 46 10.07 -3.22 -15.54
N ARG A 47 10.09 -2.51 -16.68
CA ARG A 47 9.58 -1.15 -16.81
C ARG A 47 8.65 -0.98 -18.01
N PRO A 48 7.65 -0.08 -17.93
CA PRO A 48 6.75 0.16 -19.06
C PRO A 48 7.45 0.52 -20.37
N GLU A 49 8.63 1.18 -20.31
CA GLU A 49 9.41 1.54 -21.49
C GLU A 49 10.01 0.33 -22.22
N ASP A 50 10.14 -0.78 -21.52
CA ASP A 50 10.68 -2.04 -22.06
C ASP A 50 9.77 -2.68 -23.11
N VAL A 51 8.52 -2.23 -23.21
CA VAL A 51 7.60 -2.56 -24.33
C VAL A 51 8.31 -2.37 -25.69
N LYS A 52 9.16 -1.36 -25.81
CA LYS A 52 9.90 -1.09 -27.05
C LYS A 52 10.80 -2.24 -27.49
N LYS A 53 11.32 -3.04 -26.54
CA LYS A 53 12.13 -4.23 -26.83
C LYS A 53 11.30 -5.32 -27.52
N LEU A 54 10.00 -5.40 -27.21
CA LEU A 54 9.08 -6.37 -27.79
C LEU A 54 8.58 -5.94 -29.18
N LEU A 55 8.42 -4.64 -29.40
CA LEU A 55 7.72 -4.13 -30.58
C LEU A 55 8.39 -4.50 -31.93
N SER A 56 9.68 -4.79 -31.92
CA SER A 56 10.45 -5.21 -33.12
C SER A 56 10.55 -6.72 -33.32
N LEU A 57 10.02 -7.52 -32.34
CA LEU A 57 10.14 -8.98 -32.39
C LEU A 57 8.94 -9.62 -33.11
N GLU A 58 9.22 -10.70 -33.84
CA GLU A 58 8.24 -11.60 -34.40
C GLU A 58 8.46 -12.97 -33.73
N LEU A 59 7.49 -13.44 -32.97
CA LEU A 59 7.64 -14.59 -32.10
C LEU A 59 6.57 -15.66 -32.38
N THR A 60 6.91 -16.90 -32.13
CA THR A 60 5.96 -18.01 -32.09
C THR A 60 5.16 -17.95 -30.79
N GLY A 61 5.85 -17.87 -29.65
CA GLY A 61 5.26 -17.83 -28.34
C GLY A 61 6.11 -17.04 -27.35
N ILE A 62 5.55 -16.75 -26.18
CA ILE A 62 6.23 -16.06 -25.08
C ILE A 62 5.89 -16.79 -23.78
N TRP A 63 6.91 -16.95 -22.93
CA TRP A 63 6.73 -17.34 -21.54
C TRP A 63 7.13 -16.18 -20.63
N ILE A 64 6.21 -15.78 -19.75
CA ILE A 64 6.38 -14.69 -18.78
C ILE A 64 6.47 -15.29 -17.41
N ASN A 65 7.65 -15.22 -16.82
CA ASN A 65 7.91 -15.65 -15.44
C ASN A 65 7.69 -14.48 -14.48
N GLU A 66 7.02 -14.72 -13.35
CA GLU A 66 6.65 -13.73 -12.32
C GLU A 66 5.77 -12.59 -12.88
N ALA A 67 4.66 -12.96 -13.53
CA ALA A 67 3.79 -12.02 -14.23
C ALA A 67 3.17 -10.93 -13.33
N ARG A 68 3.07 -11.15 -12.01
CA ARG A 68 2.62 -10.12 -11.05
C ARG A 68 3.54 -8.90 -11.00
N GLU A 69 4.82 -9.10 -11.27
CA GLU A 69 5.82 -8.03 -11.25
C GLU A 69 5.83 -7.22 -12.56
N ILE A 70 5.05 -7.64 -13.56
CA ILE A 70 5.07 -7.07 -14.91
C ILE A 70 3.79 -6.26 -15.17
N PRO A 71 3.91 -4.99 -15.59
CA PRO A 71 2.74 -4.18 -15.95
C PRO A 71 1.87 -4.84 -17.01
N LYS A 72 0.54 -4.78 -16.83
CA LYS A 72 -0.42 -5.37 -17.77
C LYS A 72 -0.21 -4.91 -19.22
N SER A 73 0.21 -3.67 -19.43
CA SER A 73 0.52 -3.13 -20.76
C SER A 73 1.63 -3.91 -21.49
N ILE A 74 2.58 -4.48 -20.76
CA ILE A 74 3.60 -5.37 -21.32
C ILE A 74 2.99 -6.71 -21.70
N ILE A 75 2.12 -7.27 -20.85
CA ILE A 75 1.39 -8.51 -21.16
C ILE A 75 0.56 -8.32 -22.44
N ASP A 76 -0.15 -7.21 -22.56
CA ASP A 76 -0.93 -6.89 -23.76
C ASP A 76 -0.02 -6.75 -25.01
N ALA A 77 1.16 -6.14 -24.86
CA ALA A 77 2.14 -6.07 -25.95
C ALA A 77 2.66 -7.45 -26.35
N CYS A 78 2.86 -8.38 -25.40
CA CYS A 78 3.26 -9.76 -25.68
C CYS A 78 2.21 -10.48 -26.55
N THR A 79 0.94 -10.33 -26.25
CA THR A 79 -0.12 -10.97 -27.05
C THR A 79 -0.15 -10.50 -28.50
N MET A 80 0.35 -9.29 -28.81
CA MET A 80 0.44 -8.77 -30.17
C MET A 80 1.65 -9.29 -30.94
N ARG A 81 2.59 -9.98 -30.31
CA ARG A 81 3.85 -10.42 -30.90
C ARG A 81 3.92 -11.90 -31.19
N VAL A 82 3.06 -12.69 -30.57
CA VAL A 82 2.97 -14.14 -30.79
C VAL A 82 2.23 -14.48 -32.09
N GLY A 83 2.55 -15.64 -32.65
CA GLY A 83 1.95 -16.13 -33.89
C GLY A 83 2.46 -15.43 -35.15
N ARG A 84 3.56 -14.69 -35.08
CA ARG A 84 4.17 -13.97 -36.22
C ARG A 84 5.33 -14.71 -36.86
N PHE A 85 5.90 -15.68 -36.15
CA PHE A 85 7.01 -16.50 -36.65
C PHE A 85 6.68 -17.99 -36.51
N PRO A 86 7.01 -18.83 -37.49
CA PRO A 86 7.42 -18.50 -38.85
C PRO A 86 6.35 -17.70 -39.61
N SER A 87 6.76 -17.00 -40.66
CA SER A 87 5.80 -16.29 -41.51
C SER A 87 4.82 -17.24 -42.20
N MET A 88 3.64 -16.79 -42.56
CA MET A 88 2.66 -17.60 -43.31
C MET A 88 3.19 -18.10 -44.64
N ARG A 89 4.18 -17.41 -45.23
CA ARG A 89 4.87 -17.82 -46.47
C ARG A 89 5.74 -19.06 -46.23
N ASP A 90 6.25 -19.20 -45.02
CA ASP A 90 7.14 -20.30 -44.59
C ASP A 90 6.37 -21.41 -43.85
N GLY A 91 5.04 -21.48 -44.01
CA GLY A 91 4.16 -22.48 -43.41
C GLY A 91 3.40 -22.03 -42.16
N GLY A 92 3.78 -20.89 -41.60
CA GLY A 92 3.18 -20.36 -40.36
C GLY A 92 3.50 -21.16 -39.11
N PRO A 93 3.16 -20.67 -37.93
CA PRO A 93 3.34 -21.39 -36.66
C PRO A 93 2.28 -22.48 -36.51
N THR A 94 2.69 -23.66 -36.05
CA THR A 94 1.77 -24.76 -35.70
C THR A 94 1.12 -24.56 -34.32
N TRP A 95 1.73 -23.73 -33.49
CA TRP A 95 1.21 -23.28 -32.22
C TRP A 95 1.63 -21.81 -31.98
N ASN A 96 0.81 -21.07 -31.28
CA ASN A 96 1.20 -19.74 -30.79
C ASN A 96 0.47 -19.44 -29.47
N GLY A 97 1.10 -18.63 -28.61
CA GLY A 97 0.47 -18.26 -27.35
C GLY A 97 1.41 -17.53 -26.39
N VAL A 98 0.83 -17.08 -25.29
CA VAL A 98 1.54 -16.55 -24.15
C VAL A 98 1.24 -17.46 -22.96
N ILE A 99 2.28 -17.93 -22.30
CA ILE A 99 2.19 -18.67 -21.03
C ILE A 99 2.75 -17.72 -19.97
N ALA A 100 2.06 -17.61 -18.85
CA ALA A 100 2.51 -16.79 -17.74
C ALA A 100 2.35 -17.56 -16.43
N ASP A 101 3.31 -17.40 -15.54
CA ASP A 101 3.29 -17.92 -14.18
C ASP A 101 3.55 -16.84 -13.17
N THR A 102 2.99 -17.00 -11.97
CA THR A 102 3.18 -16.07 -10.86
C THR A 102 2.79 -16.71 -9.54
N ASN A 103 3.35 -16.19 -8.45
CA ASN A 103 2.78 -16.40 -7.13
C ASN A 103 1.47 -15.61 -7.01
N ALA A 104 0.63 -15.98 -6.03
CA ALA A 104 -0.62 -15.30 -5.79
C ALA A 104 -0.39 -13.77 -5.61
N PRO A 105 -1.03 -12.93 -6.43
CA PRO A 105 -0.88 -11.49 -6.33
C PRO A 105 -1.84 -10.89 -5.28
N GLU A 106 -1.82 -9.56 -5.16
CA GLU A 106 -2.80 -8.82 -4.38
C GLU A 106 -4.21 -8.90 -5.02
N GLU A 107 -5.26 -8.74 -4.19
CA GLU A 107 -6.65 -8.82 -4.67
C GLU A 107 -7.00 -7.74 -5.71
N ASP A 108 -6.37 -6.57 -5.66
CA ASP A 108 -6.58 -5.47 -6.60
C ASP A 108 -5.68 -5.55 -7.85
N HIS A 109 -4.87 -6.59 -7.94
CA HIS A 109 -4.07 -6.85 -9.13
C HIS A 109 -4.97 -7.27 -10.31
N TRP A 110 -4.55 -6.94 -11.54
CA TRP A 110 -5.31 -7.28 -12.76
C TRP A 110 -5.55 -8.80 -12.93
N TRP A 111 -4.64 -9.65 -12.41
CA TRP A 111 -4.67 -11.10 -12.57
C TRP A 111 -5.91 -11.75 -11.93
N PRO A 112 -6.18 -11.64 -10.62
CA PRO A 112 -7.34 -12.25 -9.99
C PRO A 112 -8.66 -11.63 -10.49
N ILE A 113 -8.66 -10.36 -10.86
CA ILE A 113 -9.83 -9.70 -11.46
C ILE A 113 -10.15 -10.34 -12.80
N MET A 114 -9.17 -10.51 -13.69
CA MET A 114 -9.38 -11.16 -14.99
C MET A 114 -9.64 -12.67 -14.86
N ALA A 115 -9.10 -13.33 -13.84
CA ALA A 115 -9.43 -14.71 -13.52
C ALA A 115 -10.89 -14.90 -13.08
N GLY A 116 -11.54 -13.82 -12.61
CA GLY A 116 -12.91 -13.84 -12.07
C GLY A 116 -12.96 -14.27 -10.60
N GLU A 117 -11.81 -14.27 -9.92
CA GLU A 117 -11.69 -14.58 -8.49
C GLU A 117 -12.13 -13.38 -7.62
N VAL A 118 -11.93 -12.17 -8.13
CA VAL A 118 -12.28 -10.91 -7.47
C VAL A 118 -13.12 -10.06 -8.43
N PRO A 119 -14.20 -9.41 -7.97
CA PRO A 119 -14.97 -8.49 -8.79
C PRO A 119 -14.15 -7.26 -9.16
N ILE A 120 -14.47 -6.63 -10.29
CA ILE A 120 -13.87 -5.35 -10.68
C ILE A 120 -14.27 -4.30 -9.61
N PRO A 121 -13.31 -3.62 -8.97
CA PRO A 121 -13.62 -2.61 -7.97
C PRO A 121 -14.44 -1.44 -8.52
N ASP A 122 -15.44 -0.96 -7.76
CA ASP A 122 -16.38 0.08 -8.19
C ASP A 122 -15.71 1.44 -8.51
N HIS A 123 -14.54 1.69 -7.93
CA HIS A 123 -13.78 2.93 -8.15
C HIS A 123 -13.04 2.95 -9.50
N ILE A 124 -12.92 1.81 -10.19
CA ILE A 124 -12.26 1.75 -11.50
C ILE A 124 -13.15 2.36 -12.58
N PRO A 125 -12.66 3.34 -13.35
CA PRO A 125 -13.40 3.94 -14.44
C PRO A 125 -13.83 2.89 -15.48
N ARG A 126 -15.04 3.05 -16.06
CA ARG A 126 -15.62 2.09 -17.01
C ARG A 126 -14.68 1.72 -18.17
N GLU A 127 -13.89 2.66 -18.66
CA GLU A 127 -12.96 2.39 -19.77
C GLU A 127 -11.79 1.48 -19.31
N GLN A 128 -11.30 1.68 -18.11
CA GLN A 128 -10.27 0.79 -17.51
C GLN A 128 -10.88 -0.57 -17.14
N ALA A 129 -12.10 -0.59 -16.63
CA ALA A 129 -12.81 -1.83 -16.31
C ALA A 129 -12.96 -2.75 -17.55
N LYS A 130 -13.17 -2.20 -18.74
CA LYS A 130 -13.18 -2.97 -20.00
C LYS A 130 -11.88 -3.70 -20.27
N MET A 131 -10.74 -3.13 -19.84
CA MET A 131 -9.43 -3.74 -20.03
C MET A 131 -9.16 -4.88 -19.06
N LEU A 132 -10.00 -5.02 -18.03
CA LEU A 132 -9.92 -6.09 -17.02
C LEU A 132 -10.90 -7.23 -17.29
N VAL A 133 -11.65 -7.17 -18.38
CA VAL A 133 -12.52 -8.26 -18.83
C VAL A 133 -11.65 -9.36 -19.45
N LYS A 134 -11.82 -10.60 -18.97
CA LYS A 134 -11.10 -11.76 -19.48
C LYS A 134 -11.40 -12.00 -20.97
N PRO A 135 -10.39 -12.02 -21.86
CA PRO A 135 -10.60 -12.44 -23.24
C PRO A 135 -11.03 -13.91 -23.31
N PHE A 136 -11.83 -14.27 -24.32
CA PHE A 136 -12.40 -15.60 -24.47
C PHE A 136 -11.35 -16.71 -24.62
N ASN A 137 -10.17 -16.39 -25.13
CA ASN A 137 -9.05 -17.29 -25.36
C ASN A 137 -8.01 -17.31 -24.22
N TRP A 138 -8.33 -16.72 -23.07
CA TRP A 138 -7.48 -16.76 -21.87
C TRP A 138 -8.03 -17.81 -20.89
N SER A 139 -7.12 -18.57 -20.29
CA SER A 139 -7.42 -19.52 -19.23
C SER A 139 -6.52 -19.25 -18.04
N PHE A 140 -7.09 -19.30 -16.85
CA PHE A 140 -6.36 -19.16 -15.60
C PHE A 140 -6.41 -20.49 -14.84
N TYR A 141 -5.31 -20.86 -14.23
CA TYR A 141 -5.15 -22.09 -13.47
C TYR A 141 -4.49 -21.76 -12.15
N THR A 142 -5.01 -22.32 -11.07
CA THR A 142 -4.46 -22.13 -9.72
C THR A 142 -3.92 -23.48 -9.24
N GLN A 143 -2.63 -23.52 -8.90
CA GLN A 143 -2.03 -24.71 -8.32
C GLN A 143 -2.52 -24.91 -6.88
N PRO A 144 -2.76 -26.16 -6.45
CA PRO A 144 -3.03 -26.45 -5.05
C PRO A 144 -1.91 -25.93 -4.14
N ALA A 145 -2.30 -25.38 -2.99
CA ALA A 145 -1.36 -24.93 -1.99
C ALA A 145 -0.38 -26.03 -1.55
N GLY A 146 0.84 -25.66 -1.18
CA GLY A 146 1.83 -26.61 -0.66
C GLY A 146 1.48 -27.21 0.69
N MET A 147 0.69 -26.48 1.50
CA MET A 147 0.21 -26.87 2.82
C MET A 147 -1.27 -26.56 2.99
N VAL A 148 -1.89 -27.12 4.01
CA VAL A 148 -3.25 -26.83 4.48
C VAL A 148 -3.20 -26.36 5.93
N GLU A 149 -4.14 -25.51 6.34
CA GLU A 149 -4.25 -25.07 7.74
C GLU A 149 -4.70 -26.22 8.63
N ASP A 150 -4.01 -26.40 9.75
CA ASP A 150 -4.41 -27.28 10.84
C ASP A 150 -5.19 -26.43 11.85
N ARG A 151 -6.48 -26.72 12.02
CA ARG A 151 -7.40 -25.95 12.86
C ARG A 151 -7.93 -26.78 14.01
N ASN A 152 -7.99 -26.16 15.20
CA ASN A 152 -8.63 -26.75 16.36
C ASN A 152 -10.17 -26.77 16.25
N GLU A 153 -10.85 -27.32 17.27
CA GLU A 153 -12.31 -27.41 17.33
C GLU A 153 -12.99 -26.03 17.34
N GLU A 154 -12.31 -24.98 17.82
CA GLU A 154 -12.77 -23.59 17.82
C GLU A 154 -12.56 -22.92 16.45
N GLY A 155 -11.89 -23.57 15.50
CA GLY A 155 -11.57 -23.05 14.16
C GLY A 155 -10.32 -22.18 14.09
N GLU A 156 -9.54 -22.07 15.17
CA GLU A 156 -8.28 -21.34 15.22
C GLU A 156 -7.16 -22.16 14.56
N ILE A 157 -6.24 -21.51 13.90
CA ILE A 157 -5.10 -22.14 13.23
C ILE A 157 -4.05 -22.50 14.27
N GLU A 158 -3.84 -23.81 14.51
CA GLU A 158 -2.78 -24.33 15.37
C GLU A 158 -1.47 -24.58 14.60
N GLY A 159 -1.56 -24.78 13.28
CA GLY A 159 -0.40 -25.09 12.48
C GLY A 159 -0.71 -25.23 11.00
N TYR A 160 0.23 -25.86 10.30
CA TYR A 160 0.10 -26.16 8.87
C TYR A 160 0.57 -27.57 8.59
N LEU A 161 -0.20 -28.31 7.81
CA LEU A 161 0.10 -29.69 7.40
C LEU A 161 0.41 -29.75 5.90
N PRO A 162 1.27 -30.66 5.45
CA PRO A 162 1.51 -30.88 4.01
C PRO A 162 0.21 -31.18 3.25
N ASN A 163 -0.02 -30.48 2.16
CA ASN A 163 -1.18 -30.71 1.33
C ASN A 163 -0.97 -31.96 0.45
N PRO A 164 -1.77 -33.03 0.62
CA PRO A 164 -1.58 -34.27 -0.12
C PRO A 164 -1.84 -34.17 -1.63
N VAL A 165 -2.54 -33.09 -2.06
CA VAL A 165 -2.85 -32.85 -3.49
C VAL A 165 -1.89 -31.85 -4.14
N ALA A 166 -0.89 -31.36 -3.41
CA ALA A 166 0.13 -30.48 -3.98
C ALA A 166 0.99 -31.23 -5.01
N GLU A 167 1.10 -30.69 -6.21
CA GLU A 167 1.66 -31.42 -7.37
C GLU A 167 3.16 -31.68 -7.28
N ASN A 168 3.93 -30.77 -6.69
CA ASN A 168 5.39 -30.80 -6.73
C ASN A 168 6.05 -31.39 -5.46
N VAL A 169 5.29 -31.77 -4.46
CA VAL A 169 5.82 -32.24 -3.16
C VAL A 169 6.76 -33.44 -3.31
N LYS A 170 6.47 -34.35 -4.25
CA LYS A 170 7.30 -35.53 -4.51
C LYS A 170 8.72 -35.21 -5.02
N ASN A 171 8.94 -34.03 -5.56
CA ASN A 171 10.22 -33.58 -6.12
C ASN A 171 11.01 -32.70 -5.14
N MET A 172 10.48 -32.47 -3.93
CA MET A 172 11.07 -31.64 -2.90
C MET A 172 11.50 -32.46 -1.69
N LEU A 173 12.36 -31.89 -0.86
CA LEU A 173 12.65 -32.45 0.46
C LEU A 173 11.36 -32.50 1.28
N SER A 174 11.11 -33.58 2.00
CA SER A 174 9.91 -33.77 2.84
C SER A 174 9.72 -32.67 3.87
N THR A 175 10.81 -32.02 4.30
CA THR A 175 10.80 -30.89 5.26
C THR A 175 10.72 -29.51 4.60
N TYR A 176 10.63 -29.43 3.27
CA TYR A 176 10.71 -28.15 2.55
C TYR A 176 9.66 -27.14 3.04
N TYR A 177 8.39 -27.50 2.95
CA TYR A 177 7.29 -26.60 3.34
C TYR A 177 7.24 -26.38 4.86
N THR A 178 7.53 -27.41 5.67
CA THR A 178 7.57 -27.29 7.12
C THR A 178 8.65 -26.27 7.56
N ASN A 179 9.81 -26.31 6.92
CA ASN A 179 10.87 -25.32 7.20
C ASN A 179 10.50 -23.93 6.68
N LEU A 180 9.74 -23.87 5.58
CA LEU A 180 9.37 -22.62 4.93
C LEU A 180 8.42 -21.77 5.79
N VAL A 181 7.50 -22.40 6.53
CA VAL A 181 6.52 -21.69 7.39
C VAL A 181 7.11 -21.26 8.73
N MET A 182 8.22 -21.85 9.16
CA MET A 182 8.82 -21.52 10.46
C MET A 182 9.24 -20.05 10.55
N GLY A 183 8.72 -19.34 11.57
CA GLY A 183 9.07 -17.93 11.84
C GLY A 183 8.55 -16.93 10.79
N LYS A 184 7.63 -17.33 9.94
CA LYS A 184 6.99 -16.45 8.96
C LYS A 184 5.65 -15.93 9.47
N THR A 185 5.26 -14.75 8.99
CA THR A 185 3.95 -14.18 9.29
C THR A 185 2.85 -14.93 8.54
N LYS A 186 1.62 -14.89 9.07
CA LYS A 186 0.48 -15.50 8.40
C LYS A 186 0.33 -15.00 6.96
N SER A 187 0.38 -13.70 6.73
CA SER A 187 0.27 -13.10 5.39
C SER A 187 1.34 -13.61 4.42
N TRP A 188 2.56 -13.83 4.90
CA TRP A 188 3.62 -14.42 4.08
C TRP A 188 3.31 -15.88 3.71
N ILE A 189 2.83 -16.66 4.69
CA ILE A 189 2.45 -18.06 4.49
C ILE A 189 1.26 -18.14 3.52
N ASP A 190 0.25 -17.30 3.69
CA ASP A 190 -0.94 -17.25 2.83
C ASP A 190 -0.56 -17.08 1.36
N VAL A 191 0.36 -16.17 1.04
CA VAL A 191 0.76 -15.91 -0.35
C VAL A 191 1.73 -16.96 -0.89
N TYR A 192 2.82 -17.25 -0.19
CA TYR A 192 3.92 -18.07 -0.74
C TYR A 192 3.74 -19.59 -0.55
N VAL A 193 2.91 -20.00 0.42
CA VAL A 193 2.73 -21.40 0.76
C VAL A 193 1.31 -21.86 0.49
N MET A 194 0.33 -21.04 0.85
CA MET A 194 -1.09 -21.35 0.71
C MET A 194 -1.67 -20.90 -0.64
N ASN A 195 -0.87 -20.21 -1.46
CA ASN A 195 -1.26 -19.66 -2.77
C ASN A 195 -2.57 -18.84 -2.71
N GLN A 196 -2.73 -18.07 -1.63
CA GLN A 196 -3.87 -17.21 -1.42
C GLN A 196 -3.54 -15.79 -1.86
N LEU A 197 -4.55 -15.08 -2.36
CA LEU A 197 -4.41 -13.66 -2.66
C LEU A 197 -4.05 -12.90 -1.39
N GLY A 198 -3.09 -12.02 -1.47
CA GLY A 198 -2.67 -11.26 -0.29
C GLY A 198 -1.57 -10.27 -0.58
N HIS A 199 -1.41 -9.34 0.33
CA HIS A 199 -0.39 -8.30 0.26
C HIS A 199 0.85 -8.70 1.06
N ILE A 200 1.99 -8.77 0.40
CA ILE A 200 3.26 -9.13 1.04
C ILE A 200 3.97 -7.85 1.42
N GLN A 201 4.30 -7.76 2.70
CA GLN A 201 5.06 -6.62 3.23
C GLN A 201 6.55 -6.74 2.90
N ASP A 202 7.03 -5.97 1.93
CA ASP A 202 8.48 -5.72 1.77
C ASP A 202 8.99 -4.58 2.66
N GLY A 203 8.12 -3.98 3.47
CA GLY A 203 8.38 -2.83 4.31
C GLY A 203 8.01 -3.01 5.78
N LYS A 204 8.46 -2.09 6.62
CA LYS A 204 8.01 -2.00 8.01
C LYS A 204 6.66 -1.27 8.02
N PRO A 205 5.55 -1.88 8.54
CA PRO A 205 4.27 -1.20 8.64
C PRO A 205 4.39 0.12 9.39
N VAL A 206 3.67 1.14 8.92
CA VAL A 206 3.61 2.42 9.64
C VAL A 206 2.85 2.27 10.95
N TYR A 207 1.83 1.40 10.96
CA TYR A 207 0.96 1.17 12.13
C TYR A 207 0.98 -0.29 12.58
N PRO A 208 2.09 -0.77 13.16
CA PRO A 208 2.22 -2.19 13.58
C PRO A 208 1.28 -2.60 14.70
N MET A 209 0.60 -1.63 15.35
CA MET A 209 -0.40 -1.87 16.40
C MET A 209 -1.81 -2.12 15.82
N PHE A 210 -2.02 -1.98 14.52
CA PHE A 210 -3.31 -2.30 13.91
C PHE A 210 -3.51 -3.81 13.87
N ALA A 211 -4.70 -4.25 14.26
CA ALA A 211 -5.13 -5.64 14.15
C ALA A 211 -6.57 -5.64 13.62
N ALA A 212 -6.79 -6.34 12.50
CA ALA A 212 -8.08 -6.30 11.81
C ALA A 212 -9.23 -6.85 12.65
N ASP A 213 -9.00 -7.90 13.43
CA ASP A 213 -9.96 -8.51 14.37
C ASP A 213 -10.38 -7.55 15.48
N VAL A 214 -9.57 -6.56 15.82
CA VAL A 214 -9.83 -5.55 16.87
C VAL A 214 -10.38 -4.25 16.27
N HIS A 215 -9.81 -3.78 15.17
CA HIS A 215 -10.03 -2.43 14.66
C HIS A 215 -10.96 -2.35 13.45
N VAL A 216 -11.34 -3.48 12.84
CA VAL A 216 -12.33 -3.52 11.75
C VAL A 216 -13.68 -3.99 12.29
N ALA A 217 -14.72 -3.27 11.93
CA ALA A 217 -16.08 -3.64 12.34
C ALA A 217 -16.56 -4.89 11.58
N LYS A 218 -17.15 -5.83 12.30
CA LYS A 218 -17.75 -7.05 11.72
C LYS A 218 -18.97 -6.73 10.83
N GLU A 219 -19.68 -5.67 11.18
CA GLU A 219 -20.85 -5.17 10.45
C GLU A 219 -20.64 -3.71 10.09
N GLU A 220 -21.51 -3.18 9.20
CA GLU A 220 -21.49 -1.77 8.83
C GLU A 220 -21.72 -0.88 10.05
N ILE A 221 -20.91 0.16 10.19
CA ILE A 221 -21.04 1.12 11.28
C ILE A 221 -22.15 2.13 10.93
N PRO A 222 -23.26 2.17 11.71
CA PRO A 222 -24.34 3.10 11.44
C PRO A 222 -23.92 4.55 11.70
N ILE A 223 -24.51 5.47 10.97
CA ILE A 223 -24.34 6.91 11.20
C ILE A 223 -25.03 7.33 12.47
N ALA A 224 -24.28 7.93 13.40
CA ALA A 224 -24.84 8.46 14.64
C ALA A 224 -25.54 9.80 14.35
N ALA A 225 -26.87 9.79 14.35
CA ALA A 225 -27.67 10.96 14.05
C ALA A 225 -27.35 12.14 15.02
N GLY A 226 -27.25 13.34 14.46
CA GLY A 226 -26.95 14.56 15.20
C GLY A 226 -25.50 14.70 15.68
N GLN A 227 -24.65 13.67 15.55
CA GLN A 227 -23.23 13.76 15.87
C GLN A 227 -22.45 14.39 14.71
N SER A 228 -21.45 15.21 15.04
CA SER A 228 -20.60 15.85 14.04
C SER A 228 -19.83 14.80 13.21
N VAL A 229 -19.68 15.09 11.91
CA VAL A 229 -18.80 14.33 10.99
C VAL A 229 -17.50 15.11 10.84
N TYR A 230 -16.41 14.42 11.08
CA TYR A 230 -15.08 14.89 10.79
C TYR A 230 -14.60 14.28 9.48
N VAL A 231 -14.07 15.11 8.60
CA VAL A 231 -13.55 14.65 7.30
C VAL A 231 -12.09 15.06 7.20
N GLY A 232 -11.23 14.12 6.88
CA GLY A 232 -9.85 14.40 6.52
C GLY A 232 -9.70 14.41 5.02
N VAL A 233 -8.89 15.31 4.47
CA VAL A 233 -8.67 15.41 3.02
C VAL A 233 -7.18 15.52 2.72
N ASP A 234 -6.69 14.67 1.85
CA ASP A 234 -5.40 14.83 1.18
C ASP A 234 -5.65 15.37 -0.23
N PHE A 235 -4.93 16.46 -0.57
CA PHE A 235 -5.06 17.15 -1.86
C PHE A 235 -4.01 16.64 -2.84
N GLY A 236 -4.32 16.62 -4.12
CA GLY A 236 -3.40 16.20 -5.18
C GLY A 236 -4.15 15.73 -6.42
N LEU A 237 -3.44 15.08 -7.34
CA LEU A 237 -4.06 14.45 -8.51
C LEU A 237 -4.77 13.13 -8.15
N THR A 238 -4.44 12.56 -7.00
CA THR A 238 -5.13 11.40 -6.43
C THR A 238 -5.70 11.81 -5.06
N PRO A 239 -6.73 12.68 -5.04
CA PRO A 239 -7.27 13.17 -3.79
C PRO A 239 -7.99 12.05 -3.03
N ALA A 240 -7.85 12.09 -1.69
CA ALA A 240 -8.51 11.15 -0.80
C ALA A 240 -9.25 11.86 0.32
N ALA A 241 -10.36 11.28 0.78
CA ALA A 241 -11.10 11.74 1.94
C ALA A 241 -11.50 10.58 2.85
N VAL A 242 -11.42 10.81 4.15
CA VAL A 242 -11.84 9.85 5.20
C VAL A 242 -12.89 10.52 6.06
N PHE A 243 -13.99 9.83 6.33
CA PHE A 243 -15.15 10.33 7.07
C PHE A 243 -15.30 9.56 8.38
N ALA A 244 -15.34 10.26 9.48
CA ALA A 244 -15.49 9.66 10.81
C ALA A 244 -16.37 10.47 11.74
N GLN A 245 -17.01 9.79 12.67
CA GLN A 245 -17.72 10.41 13.79
C GLN A 245 -17.05 10.03 15.13
N LYS A 246 -17.02 10.96 16.08
CA LYS A 246 -16.58 10.66 17.45
C LYS A 246 -17.78 10.43 18.34
N VAL A 247 -18.00 9.18 18.74
CA VAL A 247 -19.15 8.77 19.53
C VAL A 247 -18.67 8.16 20.86
N ARG A 248 -19.10 8.74 21.98
CA ARG A 248 -18.70 8.30 23.34
C ARG A 248 -17.19 8.13 23.50
N GLY A 249 -16.40 9.06 22.94
CA GLY A 249 -14.94 9.05 23.03
C GLY A 249 -14.23 8.09 22.06
N ARG A 250 -14.96 7.35 21.24
CA ARG A 250 -14.44 6.45 20.21
C ARG A 250 -14.58 7.06 18.82
N TRP A 251 -13.60 6.85 18.00
CA TRP A 251 -13.62 7.22 16.59
C TRP A 251 -14.18 6.07 15.74
N LEU A 252 -15.20 6.37 14.98
CA LEU A 252 -15.85 5.46 14.06
C LEU A 252 -15.59 5.98 12.64
N VAL A 253 -14.67 5.36 11.92
CA VAL A 253 -14.41 5.66 10.50
C VAL A 253 -15.43 4.90 9.68
N GLN A 254 -16.29 5.62 8.95
CA GLN A 254 -17.49 5.06 8.34
C GLN A 254 -17.48 5.11 6.82
N SER A 255 -16.61 5.91 6.21
CA SER A 255 -16.46 6.00 4.76
C SER A 255 -15.09 6.51 4.37
N GLU A 256 -14.67 6.15 3.16
CA GLU A 256 -13.51 6.68 2.47
C GLU A 256 -13.85 7.00 1.02
N ILE A 257 -13.15 7.96 0.45
CA ILE A 257 -13.16 8.25 -0.99
C ILE A 257 -11.71 8.33 -1.44
N VAL A 258 -11.32 7.55 -2.42
CA VAL A 258 -10.04 7.64 -3.11
C VAL A 258 -10.34 7.89 -4.59
N ALA A 259 -9.83 8.99 -5.13
CA ALA A 259 -10.03 9.33 -6.54
C ALA A 259 -8.69 9.32 -7.28
N ILE A 260 -8.73 9.02 -8.56
CA ILE A 260 -7.56 9.02 -9.45
C ILE A 260 -7.80 10.06 -10.54
N ASP A 261 -6.79 10.90 -10.82
CA ASP A 261 -6.82 11.94 -11.84
C ASP A 261 -8.05 12.87 -11.72
N MET A 262 -8.35 13.29 -10.50
CA MET A 262 -9.51 14.11 -10.20
C MET A 262 -9.11 15.47 -9.61
N GLY A 263 -9.52 16.55 -10.25
CA GLY A 263 -9.32 17.90 -9.71
C GLY A 263 -10.25 18.19 -8.52
N ILE A 264 -9.82 19.12 -7.66
CA ILE A 264 -10.49 19.45 -6.38
C ILE A 264 -11.95 19.89 -6.55
N VAL A 265 -12.31 20.56 -7.63
CA VAL A 265 -13.70 21.01 -7.89
C VAL A 265 -14.62 19.80 -7.98
N ARG A 266 -14.26 18.84 -8.83
CA ARG A 266 -15.04 17.59 -9.00
C ARG A 266 -15.01 16.74 -7.74
N PHE A 267 -13.88 16.70 -7.04
CA PHE A 267 -13.75 15.98 -5.78
C PHE A 267 -14.66 16.55 -4.69
N ALA A 268 -14.80 17.88 -4.62
CA ALA A 268 -15.74 18.53 -3.71
C ALA A 268 -17.22 18.12 -3.98
N GLU A 269 -17.60 17.92 -5.24
CA GLU A 269 -18.93 17.42 -5.59
C GLU A 269 -19.14 15.98 -5.12
N VAL A 270 -18.14 15.11 -5.29
CA VAL A 270 -18.19 13.72 -4.81
C VAL A 270 -18.32 13.68 -3.29
N MET A 271 -17.54 14.48 -2.57
CA MET A 271 -17.63 14.61 -1.11
C MET A 271 -19.02 15.10 -0.66
N ARG A 272 -19.57 16.10 -1.35
CA ARG A 272 -20.94 16.61 -1.06
C ARG A 272 -22.00 15.54 -1.28
N ASN A 273 -21.88 14.75 -2.33
CA ASN A 273 -22.79 13.63 -2.58
C ASN A 273 -22.73 12.61 -1.45
N GLU A 274 -21.53 12.19 -1.03
CA GLU A 274 -21.36 11.29 0.11
C GLU A 274 -21.98 11.84 1.40
N LEU A 275 -21.73 13.11 1.69
CA LEU A 275 -22.29 13.79 2.87
C LEU A 275 -23.81 13.89 2.82
N SER A 276 -24.39 14.19 1.66
CA SER A 276 -25.85 14.36 1.50
C SER A 276 -26.62 13.03 1.44
N THR A 277 -25.98 11.96 1.02
CA THR A 277 -26.61 10.64 0.93
C THR A 277 -26.40 9.86 2.21
N ARG A 278 -25.16 9.55 2.54
CA ARG A 278 -24.84 8.66 3.65
C ARG A 278 -24.90 9.36 5.02
N PHE A 279 -24.41 10.59 5.09
CA PHE A 279 -24.34 11.35 6.33
C PHE A 279 -25.48 12.37 6.51
N ALA A 280 -26.58 12.21 5.78
CA ALA A 280 -27.73 13.14 5.83
C ALA A 280 -28.32 13.33 7.23
N ALA A 281 -28.26 12.31 8.09
CA ALA A 281 -28.76 12.37 9.48
C ALA A 281 -27.70 12.88 10.48
N ALA A 282 -26.48 13.13 10.04
CA ALA A 282 -25.40 13.61 10.89
C ALA A 282 -25.57 15.07 11.30
N GLY A 283 -24.76 15.52 12.24
CA GLY A 283 -24.72 16.92 12.66
C GLY A 283 -23.81 17.78 11.81
N GLU A 284 -23.03 18.64 12.45
CA GLU A 284 -22.08 19.53 11.78
C GLU A 284 -21.00 18.75 11.03
N VAL A 285 -20.64 19.22 9.83
CA VAL A 285 -19.51 18.68 9.05
C VAL A 285 -18.30 19.59 9.20
N ILE A 286 -17.18 19.02 9.63
CA ILE A 286 -15.91 19.73 9.86
C ILE A 286 -14.82 19.03 9.06
N ILE A 287 -14.18 19.74 8.14
CA ILE A 287 -13.18 19.18 7.24
C ILE A 287 -11.79 19.72 7.62
N TYR A 288 -10.82 18.80 7.72
CA TYR A 288 -9.40 19.13 7.88
C TYR A 288 -8.61 18.57 6.71
N GLY A 289 -7.71 19.38 6.16
CA GLY A 289 -6.87 18.96 5.04
C GLY A 289 -5.41 19.32 5.22
N ASP A 290 -4.61 18.87 4.24
CA ASP A 290 -3.19 19.24 4.16
C ASP A 290 -3.03 20.78 4.25
N PRO A 291 -2.25 21.30 5.20
CA PRO A 291 -1.94 22.72 5.27
C PRO A 291 -1.36 23.30 3.99
N SER A 292 -0.68 22.50 3.17
CA SER A 292 -0.17 22.94 1.87
C SER A 292 -1.28 23.34 0.88
N GLY A 293 -2.50 22.86 1.09
CA GLY A 293 -3.69 23.28 0.32
C GLY A 293 -4.11 24.74 0.51
N ASP A 294 -3.44 25.49 1.37
CA ASP A 294 -3.62 26.95 1.51
C ASP A 294 -2.65 27.76 0.62
N PHE A 295 -1.68 27.09 -0.04
CA PHE A 295 -0.81 27.72 -1.02
C PHE A 295 -1.55 27.92 -2.34
N ARG A 296 -1.45 29.14 -2.89
CA ARG A 296 -2.07 29.48 -4.18
C ARG A 296 -1.39 28.73 -5.32
N ALA A 297 -2.18 28.16 -6.21
CA ALA A 297 -1.67 27.67 -7.48
C ALA A 297 -1.22 28.87 -8.35
N GLN A 298 -0.09 28.72 -9.05
CA GLN A 298 0.45 29.79 -9.91
C GLN A 298 -0.49 30.15 -11.08
N THR A 299 -1.43 29.26 -11.41
CA THR A 299 -2.27 29.40 -12.60
C THR A 299 -3.65 29.99 -12.35
N ASP A 300 -4.18 29.95 -11.11
CA ASP A 300 -5.59 30.30 -10.91
C ASP A 300 -5.90 30.88 -9.52
N GLU A 301 -4.99 31.42 -8.79
CA GLU A 301 -5.13 32.09 -7.49
C GLU A 301 -6.07 31.40 -6.44
N SER A 302 -6.79 30.33 -6.82
CA SER A 302 -7.72 29.61 -5.96
C SER A 302 -7.01 28.51 -5.19
N THR A 303 -7.21 28.49 -3.88
CA THR A 303 -6.67 27.40 -3.04
C THR A 303 -7.69 26.26 -2.93
N PRO A 304 -7.26 24.99 -2.74
CA PRO A 304 -8.16 23.88 -2.44
C PRO A 304 -9.17 24.20 -1.34
N PHE A 305 -8.74 24.84 -0.27
CA PHE A 305 -9.66 25.28 0.80
C PHE A 305 -10.67 26.35 0.35
N HIS A 306 -10.27 27.26 -0.53
CA HIS A 306 -11.19 28.24 -1.09
C HIS A 306 -12.29 27.55 -1.91
N ILE A 307 -11.92 26.58 -2.74
CA ILE A 307 -12.85 25.78 -3.55
C ILE A 307 -13.82 25.01 -2.67
N LEU A 308 -13.33 24.31 -1.63
CA LEU A 308 -14.17 23.57 -0.70
C LEU A 308 -15.17 24.51 0.01
N ARG A 309 -14.71 25.67 0.50
CA ARG A 309 -15.58 26.66 1.16
C ARG A 309 -16.59 27.24 0.19
N GLY A 310 -16.20 27.51 -1.05
CA GLY A 310 -17.11 27.96 -2.13
C GLY A 310 -18.18 26.92 -2.45
N ALA A 311 -17.85 25.61 -2.28
CA ALA A 311 -18.81 24.53 -2.39
C ALA A 311 -19.71 24.36 -1.14
N GLY A 312 -19.61 25.23 -0.14
CA GLY A 312 -20.38 25.19 1.10
C GLY A 312 -19.82 24.23 2.17
N LEU A 313 -18.60 23.76 2.00
CA LEU A 313 -17.93 22.84 2.93
C LEU A 313 -17.02 23.63 3.90
N ARG A 314 -17.21 23.43 5.21
CA ARG A 314 -16.36 24.07 6.24
C ARG A 314 -15.01 23.36 6.34
N ALA A 315 -14.04 23.82 5.56
CA ALA A 315 -12.71 23.22 5.48
C ALA A 315 -11.64 24.11 6.11
N TYR A 316 -10.74 23.50 6.88
CA TYR A 316 -9.66 24.11 7.62
C TYR A 316 -8.35 23.37 7.37
N PRO A 317 -7.20 24.06 7.34
CA PRO A 317 -5.91 23.39 7.37
C PRO A 317 -5.73 22.66 8.70
N ALA A 318 -5.14 21.46 8.65
CA ALA A 318 -4.69 20.78 9.85
C ALA A 318 -3.62 21.62 10.58
N PRO A 319 -3.50 21.51 11.90
CA PRO A 319 -2.62 22.41 12.68
C PRO A 319 -1.13 22.23 12.41
N SER A 320 -0.71 21.14 11.77
CA SER A 320 0.68 20.86 11.41
C SER A 320 0.77 19.91 10.22
N ASN A 321 1.86 20.03 9.44
CA ASN A 321 2.22 19.04 8.41
C ASN A 321 3.40 18.14 8.84
N SER A 322 3.81 18.18 10.11
CA SER A 322 4.83 17.28 10.64
C SER A 322 4.36 15.83 10.54
N VAL A 323 5.14 15.00 9.85
CA VAL A 323 4.84 13.58 9.65
C VAL A 323 4.68 12.87 11.00
N ASP A 324 5.58 13.10 11.95
CA ASP A 324 5.56 12.48 13.28
C ASP A 324 4.26 12.78 14.04
N LEU A 325 3.83 14.05 14.03
CA LEU A 325 2.58 14.44 14.69
C LEU A 325 1.35 13.83 14.02
N ARG A 326 1.37 13.76 12.70
CA ARG A 326 0.29 13.13 11.92
C ARG A 326 0.20 11.64 12.20
N LEU A 327 1.32 10.92 12.17
CA LEU A 327 1.37 9.49 12.46
C LEU A 327 0.92 9.19 13.89
N GLU A 328 1.39 9.96 14.85
CA GLU A 328 1.04 9.77 16.26
C GLU A 328 -0.43 10.05 16.54
N SER A 329 -1.05 11.00 15.83
CA SER A 329 -2.48 11.28 15.99
C SER A 329 -3.37 10.06 15.70
N VAL A 330 -2.95 9.19 14.79
CA VAL A 330 -3.61 7.91 14.45
C VAL A 330 -3.16 6.81 15.41
N SER A 331 -1.84 6.65 15.62
CA SER A 331 -1.25 5.60 16.46
C SER A 331 -1.83 5.61 17.87
N SER A 332 -2.00 6.80 18.44
CA SER A 332 -2.59 6.96 19.78
C SER A 332 -4.04 6.46 19.85
N GLN A 333 -4.80 6.51 18.77
CA GLN A 333 -6.18 6.00 18.76
C GLN A 333 -6.23 4.48 18.55
N LEU A 334 -5.26 3.91 17.82
CA LEU A 334 -5.15 2.46 17.66
C LEU A 334 -4.77 1.75 18.96
N THR A 335 -3.94 2.39 19.80
CA THR A 335 -3.51 1.79 21.08
C THR A 335 -4.46 2.05 22.25
N LYS A 336 -5.37 3.01 22.09
CA LYS A 336 -6.27 3.44 23.16
C LYS A 336 -7.52 2.57 23.25
N MET A 337 -7.93 2.30 24.49
CA MET A 337 -9.21 1.66 24.80
C MET A 337 -10.16 2.64 25.49
N VAL A 338 -11.42 2.58 25.13
CA VAL A 338 -12.52 3.37 25.75
C VAL A 338 -13.61 2.40 26.20
N GLU A 339 -13.86 2.32 27.49
CA GLU A 339 -14.85 1.40 28.07
C GLU A 339 -14.68 -0.06 27.62
N GLY A 340 -13.43 -0.53 27.56
CA GLY A 340 -13.09 -1.90 27.16
C GLY A 340 -13.21 -2.18 25.65
N LYS A 341 -13.41 -1.15 24.83
CA LYS A 341 -13.51 -1.25 23.37
C LYS A 341 -12.41 -0.41 22.70
N PRO A 342 -11.93 -0.76 21.48
CA PRO A 342 -10.94 0.03 20.79
C PRO A 342 -11.44 1.45 20.54
N ALA A 343 -10.58 2.45 20.75
CA ALA A 343 -10.93 3.85 20.53
C ALA A 343 -11.07 4.20 19.05
N LEU A 344 -10.47 3.43 18.16
CA LEU A 344 -10.62 3.53 16.71
C LEU A 344 -11.26 2.26 16.18
N LEU A 345 -12.35 2.42 15.43
CA LEU A 345 -13.02 1.34 14.71
C LEU A 345 -13.25 1.79 13.27
N VAL A 346 -12.90 0.94 12.32
CA VAL A 346 -12.98 1.20 10.88
C VAL A 346 -14.07 0.32 10.27
N ASP A 347 -14.96 0.91 9.51
CA ASP A 347 -15.99 0.18 8.75
C ASP A 347 -15.32 -0.67 7.65
N ARG A 348 -15.77 -1.91 7.48
CA ARG A 348 -15.25 -2.84 6.48
C ARG A 348 -15.28 -2.32 5.04
N ARG A 349 -16.09 -1.30 4.74
CA ARG A 349 -16.15 -0.63 3.44
C ARG A 349 -14.97 0.28 3.16
N CYS A 350 -14.22 0.68 4.18
CA CYS A 350 -12.99 1.45 4.04
C CYS A 350 -11.83 0.54 3.65
N SER A 351 -11.96 -0.14 2.52
CA SER A 351 -11.06 -1.23 2.11
C SER A 351 -9.64 -0.75 1.83
N THR A 352 -9.48 0.45 1.25
CA THR A 352 -8.15 1.02 0.95
C THR A 352 -7.43 1.41 2.24
N LEU A 353 -8.14 2.03 3.17
CA LEU A 353 -7.60 2.38 4.49
C LEU A 353 -7.20 1.14 5.29
N ILE A 354 -8.06 0.10 5.30
CA ILE A 354 -7.79 -1.16 5.99
C ILE A 354 -6.55 -1.84 5.41
N LYS A 355 -6.49 -2.02 4.07
CA LYS A 355 -5.32 -2.61 3.40
C LYS A 355 -4.04 -1.82 3.68
N GLY A 356 -4.14 -0.48 3.71
CA GLY A 356 -3.03 0.36 4.10
C GLY A 356 -2.58 0.13 5.54
N PHE A 357 -3.50 -0.01 6.49
CA PHE A 357 -3.18 -0.34 7.89
C PHE A 357 -2.53 -1.72 8.03
N GLU A 358 -3.01 -2.72 7.32
CA GLU A 358 -2.49 -4.08 7.38
C GLU A 358 -1.05 -4.16 6.84
N SER A 359 -0.77 -3.50 5.72
CA SER A 359 0.54 -3.62 5.09
C SER A 359 0.88 -2.60 4.02
N GLY A 360 -0.12 -2.09 3.28
CA GLY A 360 0.10 -1.27 2.11
C GLY A 360 0.78 0.07 2.41
N TYR A 361 0.56 0.63 3.61
CA TYR A 361 1.24 1.85 4.05
C TYR A 361 2.42 1.51 4.96
N SER A 362 3.62 1.54 4.39
CA SER A 362 4.83 1.03 5.03
C SER A 362 6.04 1.91 4.76
N TYR A 363 7.10 1.72 5.57
CA TYR A 363 8.42 2.28 5.33
C TYR A 363 9.18 1.36 4.37
N LYS A 364 9.64 1.91 3.25
CA LYS A 364 10.39 1.16 2.25
C LYS A 364 11.71 0.64 2.82
N ARG A 365 12.03 -0.62 2.54
CA ARG A 365 13.33 -1.19 2.87
C ARG A 365 14.42 -0.56 2.01
N MET A 366 15.54 -0.17 2.62
CA MET A 366 16.69 0.36 1.90
C MET A 366 17.63 -0.77 1.49
N GLU A 367 18.12 -0.72 0.25
CA GLU A 367 19.11 -1.68 -0.28
C GLU A 367 20.52 -1.41 0.26
N VAL A 368 20.69 -1.56 1.57
CA VAL A 368 22.00 -1.47 2.26
C VAL A 368 22.20 -2.71 3.13
N SER A 369 23.46 -3.03 3.44
CA SER A 369 23.77 -4.15 4.33
C SER A 369 23.12 -3.92 5.71
N GLY A 370 22.14 -4.75 6.06
CA GLY A 370 21.34 -4.67 7.29
C GLY A 370 19.90 -4.26 7.05
N GLU A 371 19.04 -4.50 8.03
CA GLU A 371 17.62 -4.05 7.99
C GLU A 371 17.54 -2.56 8.30
N ARG A 372 17.59 -1.74 7.26
CA ARG A 372 17.31 -0.30 7.35
C ARG A 372 16.09 0.03 6.53
N PHE A 373 15.26 0.90 7.09
CA PHE A 373 14.05 1.41 6.45
C PHE A 373 14.19 2.91 6.21
N ALA A 374 13.45 3.42 5.25
CA ALA A 374 13.37 4.86 4.99
C ALA A 374 12.83 5.60 6.22
N ASP A 375 13.25 6.86 6.42
CA ASP A 375 12.81 7.68 7.54
C ASP A 375 11.35 8.16 7.41
N LYS A 376 10.78 8.07 6.21
CA LYS A 376 9.39 8.44 5.93
C LYS A 376 8.67 7.27 5.26
N PRO A 377 7.35 7.15 5.50
CA PRO A 377 6.52 6.19 4.80
C PRO A 377 6.61 6.35 3.28
N ASP A 378 6.52 5.23 2.57
CA ASP A 378 6.51 5.23 1.12
C ASP A 378 5.26 5.92 0.57
N LYS A 379 5.42 6.66 -0.52
CA LYS A 379 4.31 7.31 -1.22
C LYS A 379 3.78 6.37 -2.29
N ASN A 380 2.65 5.76 -2.01
CA ASN A 380 1.96 4.82 -2.87
C ASN A 380 0.44 5.09 -2.85
N MET A 381 -0.37 4.25 -3.47
CA MET A 381 -1.82 4.43 -3.52
C MET A 381 -2.49 4.48 -2.14
N PHE A 382 -1.94 3.80 -1.13
CA PHE A 382 -2.46 3.79 0.24
C PHE A 382 -2.09 5.05 1.02
N SER A 383 -1.01 5.73 0.65
CA SER A 383 -0.53 6.91 1.39
C SER A 383 -1.56 8.04 1.42
N HIS A 384 -2.33 8.25 0.34
CA HIS A 384 -3.28 9.35 0.24
C HIS A 384 -4.44 9.24 1.24
N VAL A 385 -5.05 8.06 1.36
CA VAL A 385 -6.13 7.83 2.32
C VAL A 385 -5.62 7.87 3.77
N HIS A 386 -4.39 7.41 4.00
CA HIS A 386 -3.76 7.50 5.32
C HIS A 386 -3.38 8.94 5.69
N ASP A 387 -2.87 9.72 4.75
CA ASP A 387 -2.61 11.15 4.96
C ASP A 387 -3.92 11.89 5.27
N ALA A 388 -5.01 11.59 4.56
CA ALA A 388 -6.34 12.12 4.86
C ALA A 388 -6.79 11.76 6.29
N ALA A 389 -6.68 10.50 6.71
CA ALA A 389 -6.99 10.07 8.07
C ALA A 389 -6.14 10.82 9.11
N GLN A 390 -4.85 10.99 8.86
CA GLN A 390 -3.93 11.72 9.74
C GLN A 390 -4.35 13.19 9.89
N TYR A 391 -4.74 13.86 8.80
CA TYR A 391 -5.25 15.24 8.87
C TYR A 391 -6.56 15.34 9.64
N LEU A 392 -7.46 14.34 9.51
CA LEU A 392 -8.67 14.26 10.29
C LEU A 392 -8.37 14.21 11.79
N PHE A 393 -7.58 13.24 12.24
CA PHE A 393 -7.32 13.02 13.66
C PHE A 393 -6.52 14.18 14.27
N LEU A 394 -5.49 14.65 13.57
CA LEU A 394 -4.71 15.80 14.03
C LEU A 394 -5.54 17.08 14.09
N GLY A 395 -6.38 17.34 13.07
CA GLY A 395 -7.29 18.47 13.02
C GLY A 395 -8.34 18.45 14.13
N ALA A 396 -8.89 17.27 14.43
CA ALA A 396 -9.83 17.05 15.53
C ALA A 396 -9.17 17.15 16.93
N GLY A 397 -7.87 17.35 16.97
CA GLY A 397 -7.10 17.62 18.19
C GLY A 397 -6.53 16.39 18.87
N GLU A 398 -6.51 15.25 18.19
CA GLU A 398 -5.75 14.11 18.67
C GLU A 398 -4.24 14.38 18.53
N GLY A 399 -3.41 13.78 19.38
CA GLY A 399 -1.97 14.08 19.42
C GLY A 399 -1.58 15.41 20.09
N ARG A 400 -2.51 16.15 20.68
CA ARG A 400 -2.23 17.44 21.38
C ARG A 400 -1.17 17.34 22.48
N ALA A 401 -1.07 16.21 23.15
CA ALA A 401 -0.06 15.99 24.18
C ALA A 401 1.36 16.16 23.61
N LEU A 402 1.60 15.64 22.40
CA LEU A 402 2.89 15.80 21.68
C LEU A 402 3.12 17.23 21.20
N MET A 403 2.09 17.88 20.66
CA MET A 403 2.21 19.29 20.26
C MET A 403 2.59 20.20 21.43
N ASN A 404 2.09 19.89 22.62
CA ASN A 404 2.43 20.63 23.82
C ASN A 404 3.85 20.31 24.34
N SER A 405 4.34 19.08 24.13
CA SER A 405 5.71 18.69 24.51
C SER A 405 6.77 19.26 23.55
N GLN A 406 6.41 19.54 22.31
CA GLN A 406 7.31 20.17 21.33
C GLN A 406 7.40 21.70 21.45
N LYS A 407 6.48 22.34 22.21
CA LYS A 407 6.72 23.74 22.59
C LYS A 407 7.92 23.73 23.53
N PRO A 408 9.03 24.45 23.19
CA PRO A 408 10.13 24.58 24.11
C PRO A 408 9.51 25.10 25.42
N MET A 409 9.69 24.34 26.50
CA MET A 409 9.40 24.86 27.84
C MET A 409 10.19 26.12 27.96
N GLN A 410 9.52 27.28 27.81
CA GLN A 410 10.14 28.52 28.22
C GLN A 410 10.49 28.30 29.68
N PRO A 411 11.77 28.38 30.04
CA PRO A 411 12.12 28.25 31.44
C PRO A 411 11.28 29.30 32.15
N THR A 412 10.39 28.86 33.03
CA THR A 412 9.71 29.75 33.95
C THR A 412 10.82 30.26 34.82
N ILE A 413 11.48 31.31 34.36
CA ILE A 413 12.31 32.12 35.21
C ILE A 413 11.33 32.60 36.26
N ALA A 414 11.27 31.89 37.38
CA ALA A 414 10.70 32.43 38.57
C ALA A 414 11.35 33.79 38.68
N LYS A 415 10.61 34.87 38.47
CA LYS A 415 11.03 36.20 38.79
C LYS A 415 11.28 36.20 40.30
N ARG A 416 12.39 35.63 40.74
CA ARG A 416 13.01 36.08 41.96
C ARG A 416 13.39 37.52 41.64
N ASN A 417 12.71 38.44 42.32
CA ASN A 417 13.19 39.81 42.42
C ASN A 417 14.52 39.75 43.14
N PHE A 418 15.54 39.29 42.44
CA PHE A 418 16.91 39.30 42.90
C PHE A 418 17.47 40.65 42.44
N ASP A 419 17.23 41.66 43.28
CA ASP A 419 17.84 42.96 43.10
C ASP A 419 19.30 42.89 43.57
N VAL A 420 20.23 42.76 42.62
CA VAL A 420 21.67 42.75 42.88
C VAL A 420 22.14 44.04 43.59
N PHE A 421 21.36 45.10 43.52
CA PHE A 421 21.62 46.39 44.13
C PHE A 421 20.85 46.61 45.42
N SER A 422 20.10 45.64 45.90
CA SER A 422 19.43 45.75 47.20
C SER A 422 20.44 45.95 48.33
N LYS A 423 20.10 46.78 49.30
CA LYS A 423 20.95 47.09 50.48
C LYS A 423 21.45 45.86 51.24
N ALA A 424 20.78 44.73 51.14
CA ALA A 424 21.14 43.46 51.74
C ALA A 424 22.36 42.78 51.06
N HIS A 425 22.66 43.13 49.79
CA HIS A 425 23.70 42.49 48.97
C HIS A 425 24.79 43.49 48.51
N ASN A 426 24.87 44.69 49.10
CA ASN A 426 25.89 45.66 48.74
C ASN A 426 27.21 45.32 49.45
N PRO A 427 28.22 44.83 48.72
CA PRO A 427 29.50 44.42 49.34
C PRO A 427 30.27 45.56 49.97
N ARG A 428 29.92 46.81 49.69
CA ARG A 428 30.56 47.98 50.28
C ARG A 428 30.19 48.23 51.76
N LYS A 429 29.19 47.55 52.33
CA LYS A 429 28.88 47.65 53.76
C LYS A 429 29.65 46.71 54.65
N LYS A 430 30.49 45.77 54.09
CA LYS A 430 31.34 44.91 54.88
C LYS A 430 32.77 45.44 55.07
N GLN A 431 33.09 46.65 54.62
CA GLN A 431 34.41 47.26 54.75
C GLN A 431 34.65 48.08 56.03
N SER A 432 33.75 48.01 56.97
CA SER A 432 33.96 48.77 58.22
C SER A 432 34.67 47.95 59.32
N VAL A 433 35.23 46.78 59.05
CA VAL A 433 35.94 45.98 60.04
C VAL A 433 37.45 46.25 60.04
N TRP A 434 38.00 46.90 59.02
CA TRP A 434 39.43 47.27 58.93
C TRP A 434 39.76 48.70 59.27
N ALA A 435 38.84 49.45 59.84
CA ALA A 435 39.09 50.80 60.29
C ALA A 435 39.20 50.91 61.84
N ARG A 436 39.54 49.84 62.50
CA ARG A 436 39.91 49.82 63.94
C ARG A 436 41.13 48.91 64.12
N LEU A 437 42.26 49.45 63.74
CA LEU A 437 43.59 49.22 64.29
C LEU A 437 44.39 50.47 64.05
#